data_40876f161cc10bac611db76fd6684b26
#
_entry.id   40876f161cc10bac611db76fd6684b26
#
_cell.length_a   1.000
_cell.length_b   1.000
_cell.length_c   1.000
_cell.angle_alpha   90.00
_cell.angle_beta   90.00
_cell.angle_gamma   90.00
#
_symmetry.space_group_name_H-M   'P 1'
#
loop_
_entity.id
_entity.type
_entity.pdbx_description
1 polymer ?
#
loop_
_entity_poly.entity_id
_entity_poly.type
_entity_poly.pdbx_seq_one_letter_code
_entity_poly.pdbx_strand_id
1 'polypeptide(L)'
;CGSEGTLGVITEATVALVPRPAGDPVTLLAPFPTADAALGAVSAAMRLGAVPELMEFMDRRTLQSIDDWKGTDFASSGGMVLSQVTGPDAVARAQLIAEAFRAGGADDVAVSANPAEGEQLIAIRRLAYPAKERLGHALTEDVCVPRSRLAHMMRFIDRLAAEKDLTICTVAHAGDGNLHPVFIYDGATPADVPDEVWDAAGDVFREALRIGGTLTGEHGV
;
A
#
# COMPACT_ATOMS: atom_id res chain seq x y z
N CYS A 1 -20.46 4.58 9.26
CA CYS A 1 -19.13 4.16 8.81
C CYS A 1 -18.06 4.75 9.73
N GLY A 2 -16.91 4.09 9.82
CA GLY A 2 -15.74 4.59 10.56
C GLY A 2 -15.88 4.52 12.09
N SER A 3 -16.66 3.61 12.65
CA SER A 3 -16.82 3.44 14.10
C SER A 3 -16.55 2.02 14.58
N GLU A 4 -16.02 1.15 13.73
CA GLU A 4 -15.74 -0.26 14.01
C GLU A 4 -16.88 -1.01 14.73
N GLY A 5 -18.13 -0.67 14.40
CA GLY A 5 -19.32 -1.28 15.00
C GLY A 5 -19.73 -0.71 16.36
N THR A 6 -19.03 0.28 16.90
CA THR A 6 -19.32 0.84 18.25
C THR A 6 -20.60 1.68 18.31
N LEU A 7 -21.05 2.26 17.19
CA LEU A 7 -22.25 3.12 17.13
C LEU A 7 -23.51 2.38 16.65
N GLY A 8 -23.37 1.24 16.01
CA GLY A 8 -24.49 0.47 15.51
C GLY A 8 -24.13 -0.51 14.41
N VAL A 9 -25.14 -1.25 13.96
CA VAL A 9 -25.04 -2.23 12.86
C VAL A 9 -25.80 -1.71 11.66
N ILE A 10 -25.13 -1.64 10.50
CA ILE A 10 -25.78 -1.30 9.22
C ILE A 10 -26.50 -2.56 8.71
N THR A 11 -27.83 -2.53 8.68
CA THR A 11 -28.64 -3.68 8.28
C THR A 11 -29.07 -3.63 6.81
N GLU A 12 -29.08 -2.46 6.20
CA GLU A 12 -29.48 -2.26 4.81
C GLU A 12 -28.76 -1.04 4.22
N ALA A 13 -28.36 -1.12 2.94
CA ALA A 13 -27.79 0.00 2.20
C ALA A 13 -28.33 0.04 0.78
N THR A 14 -28.70 1.22 0.32
CA THR A 14 -29.07 1.48 -1.08
C THR A 14 -27.94 2.27 -1.74
N VAL A 15 -27.36 1.72 -2.82
CA VAL A 15 -26.23 2.32 -3.54
C VAL A 15 -26.56 2.56 -5.01
N ALA A 16 -26.02 3.64 -5.58
CA ALA A 16 -26.06 3.86 -7.02
C ALA A 16 -25.04 2.91 -7.70
N LEU A 17 -25.49 2.24 -8.75
CA LEU A 17 -24.60 1.40 -9.56
C LEU A 17 -24.00 2.20 -10.70
N VAL A 18 -22.75 1.90 -11.02
CA VAL A 18 -22.07 2.39 -12.22
C VAL A 18 -21.89 1.24 -13.21
N PRO A 19 -21.88 1.49 -14.52
CA PRO A 19 -21.56 0.46 -15.50
C PRO A 19 -20.19 -0.14 -15.22
N ARG A 20 -20.09 -1.48 -15.37
CA ARG A 20 -18.78 -2.13 -15.31
C ARG A 20 -17.91 -1.58 -16.44
N PRO A 21 -16.64 -1.18 -16.18
CA PRO A 21 -15.72 -0.77 -17.24
C PRO A 21 -15.61 -1.84 -18.31
N ALA A 22 -15.62 -1.41 -19.57
CA ALA A 22 -15.50 -2.32 -20.71
C ALA A 22 -14.03 -2.64 -20.98
N GLY A 23 -13.77 -3.84 -21.49
CA GLY A 23 -12.42 -4.30 -21.86
C GLY A 23 -11.70 -5.02 -20.74
N ASP A 24 -10.56 -5.61 -21.07
CA ASP A 24 -9.68 -6.29 -20.15
C ASP A 24 -8.79 -5.29 -19.40
N PRO A 25 -8.45 -5.57 -18.14
CA PRO A 25 -7.55 -4.73 -17.39
C PRO A 25 -6.13 -4.78 -17.94
N VAL A 26 -5.43 -3.66 -17.90
CA VAL A 26 -3.98 -3.58 -18.11
C VAL A 26 -3.33 -3.41 -16.74
N THR A 27 -2.45 -4.36 -16.40
CA THR A 27 -1.78 -4.42 -15.12
C THR A 27 -0.31 -4.05 -15.27
N LEU A 28 0.19 -3.25 -14.33
CA LEU A 28 1.60 -2.83 -14.27
C LEU A 28 2.20 -3.26 -12.94
N LEU A 29 3.46 -3.67 -12.97
CA LEU A 29 4.29 -3.90 -11.78
C LEU A 29 5.63 -3.22 -11.99
N ALA A 30 6.06 -2.44 -11.01
CA ALA A 30 7.30 -1.69 -11.07
C ALA A 30 8.06 -1.77 -9.74
N PRO A 31 9.23 -2.42 -9.69
CA PRO A 31 10.18 -2.30 -8.61
C PRO A 31 10.92 -0.96 -8.68
N PHE A 32 11.28 -0.41 -7.51
CA PHE A 32 12.01 0.84 -7.36
C PHE A 32 13.16 0.69 -6.37
N PRO A 33 14.28 1.41 -6.55
CA PRO A 33 15.43 1.32 -5.64
C PRO A 33 15.12 1.83 -4.23
N THR A 34 14.11 2.71 -4.08
CA THR A 34 13.70 3.28 -2.78
C THR A 34 12.19 3.50 -2.72
N ALA A 35 11.61 3.48 -1.51
CA ALA A 35 10.23 3.87 -1.27
C ALA A 35 9.94 5.32 -1.72
N ASP A 36 10.92 6.23 -1.56
CA ASP A 36 10.80 7.62 -2.02
C ASP A 36 10.60 7.72 -3.53
N ALA A 37 11.41 6.99 -4.31
CA ALA A 37 11.29 6.95 -5.77
C ALA A 37 9.92 6.40 -6.18
N ALA A 38 9.50 5.29 -5.56
CA ALA A 38 8.20 4.65 -5.81
C ALA A 38 7.02 5.61 -5.57
N LEU A 39 6.95 6.21 -4.38
CA LEU A 39 5.84 7.09 -4.00
C LEU A 39 5.87 8.45 -4.71
N GLY A 40 7.07 8.92 -5.08
CA GLY A 40 7.26 10.06 -5.96
C GLY A 40 6.69 9.80 -7.36
N ALA A 41 6.96 8.62 -7.93
CA ALA A 41 6.45 8.18 -9.23
C ALA A 41 4.91 8.00 -9.21
N VAL A 42 4.36 7.42 -8.14
CA VAL A 42 2.91 7.35 -7.91
C VAL A 42 2.30 8.76 -7.95
N SER A 43 2.85 9.68 -7.17
CA SER A 43 2.37 11.06 -7.14
C SER A 43 2.46 11.74 -8.51
N ALA A 44 3.49 11.45 -9.30
CA ALA A 44 3.64 11.97 -10.67
C ALA A 44 2.58 11.39 -11.61
N ALA A 45 2.37 10.07 -11.61
CA ALA A 45 1.36 9.39 -12.42
C ALA A 45 -0.04 9.94 -12.15
N MET A 46 -0.39 10.10 -10.87
CA MET A 46 -1.70 10.64 -10.48
C MET A 46 -1.91 12.10 -10.94
N ARG A 47 -0.86 12.91 -10.99
CA ARG A 47 -0.94 14.30 -11.53
C ARG A 47 -1.17 14.34 -13.04
N LEU A 48 -0.78 13.32 -13.77
CA LEU A 48 -1.05 13.22 -15.22
C LEU A 48 -2.52 12.87 -15.54
N GLY A 49 -3.35 12.64 -14.51
CA GLY A 49 -4.75 12.26 -14.68
C GLY A 49 -4.95 10.80 -15.07
N ALA A 50 -3.90 9.99 -15.02
CA ALA A 50 -4.01 8.53 -15.18
C ALA A 50 -4.61 7.93 -13.91
N VAL A 51 -5.93 7.99 -13.77
CA VAL A 51 -6.65 7.49 -12.59
C VAL A 51 -6.80 5.97 -12.71
N PRO A 52 -5.96 5.17 -12.05
CA PRO A 52 -6.09 3.72 -12.04
C PRO A 52 -7.20 3.26 -11.11
N GLU A 53 -7.72 2.07 -11.33
CA GLU A 53 -8.64 1.39 -10.42
C GLU A 53 -7.91 0.80 -9.21
N LEU A 54 -6.59 0.60 -9.36
CA LEU A 54 -5.71 0.10 -8.32
C LEU A 54 -4.32 0.72 -8.48
N MET A 55 -3.77 1.23 -7.38
CA MET A 55 -2.40 1.75 -7.30
C MET A 55 -1.86 1.43 -5.90
N GLU A 56 -1.20 0.28 -5.78
CA GLU A 56 -0.73 -0.29 -4.53
C GLU A 56 0.77 -0.12 -4.38
N PHE A 57 1.22 0.13 -3.17
CA PHE A 57 2.63 0.14 -2.82
C PHE A 57 2.92 -0.92 -1.76
N MET A 58 4.08 -1.56 -1.85
CA MET A 58 4.65 -2.46 -0.85
C MET A 58 6.06 -2.00 -0.52
N ASP A 59 6.37 -1.85 0.77
CA ASP A 59 7.69 -1.49 1.24
C ASP A 59 8.66 -2.70 1.18
N ARG A 60 9.94 -2.43 1.36
CA ARG A 60 11.00 -3.45 1.34
C ARG A 60 10.80 -4.53 2.39
N ARG A 61 10.32 -4.19 3.60
CA ARG A 61 10.10 -5.18 4.68
C ARG A 61 8.96 -6.13 4.35
N THR A 62 7.89 -5.62 3.76
CA THR A 62 6.80 -6.45 3.23
C THR A 62 7.32 -7.39 2.15
N LEU A 63 8.12 -6.89 1.19
CA LEU A 63 8.71 -7.71 0.14
C LEU A 63 9.65 -8.78 0.71
N GLN A 64 10.49 -8.45 1.70
CA GLN A 64 11.35 -9.39 2.39
C GLN A 64 10.56 -10.50 3.07
N SER A 65 9.42 -10.20 3.70
CA SER A 65 8.57 -11.22 4.32
C SER A 65 7.99 -12.21 3.29
N ILE A 66 7.73 -11.74 2.07
CA ILE A 66 7.31 -12.60 0.96
C ILE A 66 8.46 -13.48 0.48
N ASP A 67 9.66 -12.89 0.32
CA ASP A 67 10.86 -13.60 -0.13
C ASP A 67 11.25 -14.71 0.84
N ASP A 68 11.24 -14.42 2.14
CA ASP A 68 11.53 -15.39 3.20
C ASP A 68 10.55 -16.58 3.20
N TRP A 69 9.30 -16.32 2.83
CA TRP A 69 8.28 -17.36 2.72
C TRP A 69 8.31 -18.13 1.40
N LYS A 70 8.51 -17.44 0.28
CA LYS A 70 8.32 -18.00 -1.08
C LYS A 70 9.62 -18.30 -1.79
N GLY A 71 10.76 -17.83 -1.29
CA GLY A 71 12.05 -17.97 -1.97
C GLY A 71 12.14 -17.12 -3.23
N THR A 72 11.50 -15.97 -3.22
CA THR A 72 11.59 -14.93 -4.28
C THR A 72 12.70 -13.94 -3.97
N ASP A 73 12.88 -12.91 -4.79
CA ASP A 73 13.91 -11.86 -4.64
C ASP A 73 13.31 -10.45 -4.89
N PHE A 74 12.11 -10.21 -4.38
CA PHE A 74 11.43 -8.92 -4.54
C PHE A 74 12.07 -7.81 -3.70
N ALA A 75 12.61 -8.13 -2.54
CA ALA A 75 13.25 -7.18 -1.62
C ALA A 75 14.62 -6.71 -2.07
N SER A 76 15.16 -7.22 -3.20
CA SER A 76 16.32 -6.62 -3.88
C SER A 76 16.02 -5.17 -4.28
N SER A 77 14.73 -4.83 -4.51
CA SER A 77 14.25 -3.46 -4.62
C SER A 77 13.92 -2.84 -3.26
N GLY A 78 13.90 -1.49 -3.20
CA GLY A 78 13.53 -0.72 -2.00
C GLY A 78 12.02 -0.53 -1.81
N GLY A 79 11.23 -0.88 -2.82
CA GLY A 79 9.77 -0.85 -2.81
C GLY A 79 9.19 -1.24 -4.16
N MET A 80 7.93 -1.61 -4.19
CA MET A 80 7.24 -2.08 -5.40
C MET A 80 5.89 -1.40 -5.54
N VAL A 81 5.55 -0.99 -6.76
CA VAL A 81 4.23 -0.45 -7.09
C VAL A 81 3.52 -1.39 -8.06
N LEU A 82 2.29 -1.73 -7.73
CA LEU A 82 1.35 -2.45 -8.58
C LEU A 82 0.23 -1.48 -8.99
N SER A 83 -0.12 -1.44 -10.28
CA SER A 83 -1.23 -0.63 -10.77
C SER A 83 -2.08 -1.39 -11.76
N GLN A 84 -3.37 -1.06 -11.82
CA GLN A 84 -4.28 -1.62 -12.80
C GLN A 84 -5.22 -0.53 -13.33
N VAL A 85 -5.44 -0.53 -14.65
CA VAL A 85 -6.36 0.36 -15.35
C VAL A 85 -7.31 -0.46 -16.21
N THR A 86 -8.57 -0.06 -16.27
CA THR A 86 -9.61 -0.68 -17.09
C THR A 86 -10.32 0.37 -17.96
N GLY A 87 -11.07 -0.09 -18.95
CA GLY A 87 -11.83 0.79 -19.85
C GLY A 87 -11.22 0.93 -21.23
N PRO A 88 -11.89 1.68 -22.12
CA PRO A 88 -11.52 1.76 -23.52
C PRO A 88 -10.15 2.41 -23.78
N ASP A 89 -9.66 3.21 -22.84
CA ASP A 89 -8.38 3.92 -22.86
C ASP A 89 -7.32 3.29 -21.95
N ALA A 90 -7.55 2.09 -21.41
CA ALA A 90 -6.69 1.41 -20.45
C ALA A 90 -5.24 1.33 -20.91
N VAL A 91 -4.99 0.98 -22.17
CA VAL A 91 -3.63 0.89 -22.74
C VAL A 91 -2.93 2.26 -22.72
N ALA A 92 -3.62 3.32 -23.11
CA ALA A 92 -3.04 4.67 -23.12
C ALA A 92 -2.74 5.16 -21.69
N ARG A 93 -3.66 4.95 -20.76
CA ARG A 93 -3.44 5.30 -19.35
C ARG A 93 -2.31 4.48 -18.73
N ALA A 94 -2.24 3.18 -19.02
CA ALA A 94 -1.14 2.32 -18.58
C ALA A 94 0.22 2.81 -19.11
N GLN A 95 0.29 3.27 -20.34
CA GLN A 95 1.51 3.85 -20.91
C GLN A 95 1.94 5.11 -20.18
N LEU A 96 1.00 6.02 -19.87
CA LEU A 96 1.29 7.24 -19.07
C LEU A 96 1.84 6.87 -17.68
N ILE A 97 1.25 5.88 -17.03
CA ILE A 97 1.73 5.39 -15.72
C ILE A 97 3.13 4.78 -15.86
N ALA A 98 3.35 3.94 -16.86
CA ALA A 98 4.63 3.31 -17.12
C ALA A 98 5.75 4.34 -17.41
N GLU A 99 5.45 5.39 -18.16
CA GLU A 99 6.37 6.49 -18.44
C GLU A 99 6.69 7.27 -17.15
N ALA A 100 5.69 7.56 -16.32
CA ALA A 100 5.89 8.21 -15.03
C ALA A 100 6.75 7.34 -14.07
N PHE A 101 6.56 6.03 -14.08
CA PHE A 101 7.35 5.10 -13.28
C PHE A 101 8.81 5.04 -13.75
N ARG A 102 9.06 4.94 -15.07
CA ARG A 102 10.43 4.99 -15.63
C ARG A 102 11.10 6.33 -15.33
N ALA A 103 10.40 7.42 -15.52
CA ALA A 103 10.91 8.77 -15.22
C ALA A 103 11.19 8.95 -13.71
N GLY A 104 10.43 8.26 -12.85
CA GLY A 104 10.61 8.22 -11.40
C GLY A 104 11.72 7.28 -10.92
N GLY A 105 12.41 6.59 -11.84
CA GLY A 105 13.56 5.74 -11.52
C GLY A 105 13.18 4.30 -11.17
N ALA A 106 12.08 3.76 -11.71
CA ALA A 106 11.80 2.33 -11.61
C ALA A 106 12.93 1.51 -12.27
N ASP A 107 13.33 0.42 -11.61
CA ASP A 107 14.37 -0.48 -12.12
C ASP A 107 13.89 -1.23 -13.38
N ASP A 108 12.59 -1.56 -13.40
CA ASP A 108 11.87 -2.13 -14.55
C ASP A 108 10.39 -1.74 -14.46
N VAL A 109 9.64 -1.88 -15.56
CA VAL A 109 8.19 -1.70 -15.59
C VAL A 109 7.56 -2.78 -16.46
N ALA A 110 7.07 -3.83 -15.82
CA ALA A 110 6.26 -4.84 -16.47
C ALA A 110 4.85 -4.30 -16.75
N VAL A 111 4.37 -4.48 -17.98
CA VAL A 111 3.03 -4.07 -18.39
C VAL A 111 2.39 -5.26 -19.11
N SER A 112 1.24 -5.71 -18.64
CA SER A 112 0.49 -6.79 -19.28
C SER A 112 -0.96 -6.39 -19.54
N ALA A 113 -1.40 -6.57 -20.79
CA ALA A 113 -2.80 -6.52 -21.21
C ALA A 113 -3.44 -7.94 -21.23
N ASN A 114 -2.69 -8.97 -20.87
CA ASN A 114 -3.20 -10.33 -20.72
C ASN A 114 -3.80 -10.49 -19.32
N PRO A 115 -5.12 -10.76 -19.18
CA PRO A 115 -5.75 -10.88 -17.85
C PRO A 115 -5.12 -11.96 -16.97
N ALA A 116 -4.66 -13.07 -17.51
CA ALA A 116 -4.04 -14.14 -16.73
C ALA A 116 -2.67 -13.75 -16.18
N GLU A 117 -1.86 -13.02 -16.94
CA GLU A 117 -0.60 -12.46 -16.48
C GLU A 117 -0.85 -11.34 -15.45
N GLY A 118 -1.82 -10.47 -15.71
CA GLY A 118 -2.23 -9.41 -14.79
C GLY A 118 -2.64 -9.98 -13.43
N GLU A 119 -3.39 -11.08 -13.41
CA GLU A 119 -3.77 -11.76 -12.17
C GLU A 119 -2.56 -12.33 -11.41
N GLN A 120 -1.54 -12.83 -12.12
CA GLN A 120 -0.29 -13.28 -11.50
C GLN A 120 0.45 -12.12 -10.82
N LEU A 121 0.49 -10.93 -11.45
CA LEU A 121 1.07 -9.73 -10.86
C LEU A 121 0.29 -9.29 -9.59
N ILE A 122 -1.03 -9.31 -9.65
CA ILE A 122 -1.90 -8.98 -8.50
C ILE A 122 -1.72 -10.01 -7.37
N ALA A 123 -1.49 -11.28 -7.70
CA ALA A 123 -1.27 -12.32 -6.71
C ALA A 123 -0.07 -12.03 -5.79
N ILE A 124 0.96 -11.32 -6.27
CA ILE A 124 2.09 -10.90 -5.44
C ILE A 124 1.61 -10.01 -4.28
N ARG A 125 0.73 -9.05 -4.55
CA ARG A 125 0.18 -8.15 -3.52
C ARG A 125 -0.63 -8.92 -2.46
N ARG A 126 -1.35 -9.96 -2.88
CA ARG A 126 -2.14 -10.82 -1.97
C ARG A 126 -1.28 -11.64 -1.01
N LEU A 127 0.01 -11.86 -1.33
CA LEU A 127 0.93 -12.55 -0.42
C LEU A 127 1.36 -11.68 0.76
N ALA A 128 1.23 -10.36 0.66
CA ALA A 128 1.76 -9.42 1.66
C ALA A 128 1.22 -9.66 3.07
N TYR A 129 -0.10 -9.87 3.22
CA TYR A 129 -0.69 -10.07 4.55
C TYR A 129 -0.32 -11.44 5.14
N PRO A 130 -0.53 -12.59 4.43
CA PRO A 130 -0.13 -13.89 4.94
C PRO A 130 1.37 -14.03 5.23
N ALA A 131 2.22 -13.30 4.50
CA ALA A 131 3.67 -13.30 4.76
C ALA A 131 4.00 -12.61 6.10
N LYS A 132 3.35 -11.48 6.40
CA LYS A 132 3.53 -10.76 7.66
C LYS A 132 3.06 -11.53 8.88
N GLU A 133 1.93 -12.25 8.79
CA GLU A 133 1.41 -13.12 9.87
C GLU A 133 2.38 -14.24 10.26
N ARG A 134 3.35 -14.57 9.41
CA ARG A 134 4.39 -15.56 9.69
C ARG A 134 5.54 -15.01 10.54
N LEU A 135 5.65 -13.69 10.64
CA LEU A 135 6.70 -13.04 11.40
C LEU A 135 6.36 -12.93 12.89
N GLY A 136 5.07 -12.96 13.26
CA GLY A 136 4.59 -12.79 14.62
C GLY A 136 3.14 -12.31 14.64
N HIS A 137 2.68 -11.86 15.80
CA HIS A 137 1.39 -11.15 15.89
C HIS A 137 1.49 -9.80 15.17
N ALA A 138 0.37 -9.30 14.68
CA ALA A 138 0.32 -8.09 13.88
C ALA A 138 -0.72 -7.11 14.41
N LEU A 139 -0.30 -5.88 14.72
CA LEU A 139 -1.18 -4.73 14.88
C LEU A 139 -1.17 -3.97 13.55
N THR A 140 -2.31 -3.94 12.88
CA THR A 140 -2.46 -3.21 11.62
C THR A 140 -3.14 -1.88 11.89
N GLU A 141 -2.43 -0.80 11.57
CA GLU A 141 -2.98 0.55 11.64
C GLU A 141 -3.33 1.08 10.26
N ASP A 142 -4.13 2.14 10.25
CA ASP A 142 -4.72 2.71 9.05
C ASP A 142 -4.66 4.24 9.14
N VAL A 143 -3.81 4.86 8.35
CA VAL A 143 -3.70 6.32 8.28
C VAL A 143 -3.80 6.80 6.84
N CYS A 144 -4.43 7.95 6.63
CA CYS A 144 -4.47 8.57 5.33
C CYS A 144 -3.77 9.93 5.37
N VAL A 145 -2.93 10.19 4.35
CA VAL A 145 -2.19 11.45 4.22
C VAL A 145 -2.37 12.01 2.80
N PRO A 146 -2.21 13.33 2.60
CA PRO A 146 -2.17 13.86 1.24
C PRO A 146 -1.15 13.10 0.41
N ARG A 147 -1.50 12.69 -0.82
CA ARG A 147 -0.63 11.89 -1.71
C ARG A 147 0.80 12.46 -1.85
N SER A 148 0.93 13.79 -1.85
CA SER A 148 2.23 14.46 -1.87
C SER A 148 3.05 14.28 -0.58
N ARG A 149 2.47 13.71 0.47
CA ARG A 149 3.10 13.44 1.76
C ARG A 149 3.39 11.96 2.00
N LEU A 150 2.99 11.06 1.09
CA LEU A 150 3.23 9.62 1.22
C LEU A 150 4.71 9.29 1.47
N ALA A 151 5.63 9.81 0.64
CA ALA A 151 7.06 9.58 0.82
C ALA A 151 7.58 10.13 2.17
N HIS A 152 7.06 11.27 2.62
CA HIS A 152 7.38 11.80 3.95
C HIS A 152 6.93 10.84 5.06
N MET A 153 5.70 10.34 4.97
CA MET A 153 5.14 9.41 5.96
C MET A 153 5.91 8.10 6.01
N MET A 154 6.28 7.53 4.87
CA MET A 154 7.12 6.33 4.81
C MET A 154 8.48 6.54 5.48
N ARG A 155 9.18 7.64 5.18
CA ARG A 155 10.44 7.97 5.87
C ARG A 155 10.28 8.12 7.37
N PHE A 156 9.14 8.64 7.83
CA PHE A 156 8.84 8.72 9.25
C PHE A 156 8.69 7.33 9.86
N ILE A 157 7.90 6.44 9.23
CA ILE A 157 7.69 5.06 9.68
C ILE A 157 9.03 4.29 9.71
N ASP A 158 9.86 4.42 8.68
CA ASP A 158 11.17 3.77 8.62
C ASP A 158 12.11 4.22 9.76
N ARG A 159 12.14 5.54 10.05
CA ARG A 159 12.92 6.06 11.17
C ARG A 159 12.38 5.56 12.51
N LEU A 160 11.07 5.63 12.71
CA LEU A 160 10.41 5.15 13.93
C LEU A 160 10.72 3.68 14.20
N ALA A 161 10.64 2.84 13.16
CA ALA A 161 11.00 1.43 13.22
C ALA A 161 12.46 1.23 13.67
N ALA A 162 13.39 2.01 13.11
CA ALA A 162 14.80 1.93 13.45
C ALA A 162 15.11 2.47 14.86
N GLU A 163 14.49 3.58 15.27
CA GLU A 163 14.69 4.23 16.58
C GLU A 163 14.15 3.40 17.75
N LYS A 164 13.04 2.69 17.50
CA LYS A 164 12.37 1.87 18.53
C LYS A 164 12.71 0.37 18.41
N ASP A 165 13.56 -0.02 17.48
CA ASP A 165 13.89 -1.43 17.16
C ASP A 165 12.64 -2.29 16.90
N LEU A 166 11.68 -1.74 16.14
CA LEU A 166 10.43 -2.39 15.80
C LEU A 166 10.45 -2.91 14.36
N THR A 167 9.76 -4.02 14.12
CA THR A 167 9.47 -4.49 12.77
C THR A 167 8.14 -3.90 12.31
N ILE A 168 8.19 -2.98 11.33
CA ILE A 168 7.01 -2.37 10.73
C ILE A 168 7.04 -2.67 9.23
N CYS A 169 6.01 -3.36 8.73
CA CYS A 169 5.81 -3.66 7.32
C CYS A 169 4.68 -2.77 6.79
N THR A 170 4.89 -2.05 5.68
CA THR A 170 3.88 -1.12 5.19
C THR A 170 3.41 -1.48 3.79
N VAL A 171 2.11 -1.54 3.63
CA VAL A 171 1.45 -1.52 2.33
C VAL A 171 0.58 -0.25 2.24
N ALA A 172 0.30 0.21 1.03
CA ALA A 172 -0.52 1.41 0.86
C ALA A 172 -1.39 1.34 -0.39
N HIS A 173 -2.63 1.84 -0.27
CA HIS A 173 -3.41 2.29 -1.40
C HIS A 173 -2.85 3.65 -1.84
N ALA A 174 -1.71 3.59 -2.55
CA ALA A 174 -0.90 4.78 -2.80
C ALA A 174 -1.60 5.81 -3.70
N GLY A 175 -2.55 5.35 -4.53
CA GLY A 175 -3.42 6.21 -5.33
C GLY A 175 -4.31 7.12 -4.50
N ASP A 176 -4.67 6.70 -3.29
CA ASP A 176 -5.60 7.39 -2.38
C ASP A 176 -4.89 8.12 -1.23
N GLY A 177 -3.64 7.75 -0.94
CA GLY A 177 -2.89 8.31 0.18
C GLY A 177 -3.06 7.53 1.48
N ASN A 178 -3.67 6.34 1.42
CA ASN A 178 -3.92 5.49 2.56
C ASN A 178 -2.78 4.50 2.79
N LEU A 179 -2.23 4.46 4.01
CA LEU A 179 -1.15 3.55 4.41
C LEU A 179 -1.62 2.63 5.53
N HIS A 180 -1.19 1.38 5.44
CA HIS A 180 -1.39 0.36 6.47
C HIS A 180 -0.02 -0.06 7.03
N PRO A 181 0.55 0.68 8.02
CA PRO A 181 1.69 0.21 8.78
C PRO A 181 1.26 -0.95 9.68
N VAL A 182 1.96 -2.06 9.55
CA VAL A 182 1.72 -3.30 10.30
C VAL A 182 2.88 -3.52 11.24
N PHE A 183 2.63 -3.37 12.53
CA PHE A 183 3.60 -3.60 13.59
C PHE A 183 3.61 -5.09 13.92
N ILE A 184 4.76 -5.70 13.80
CA ILE A 184 4.97 -7.11 14.14
C ILE A 184 5.54 -7.17 15.55
N TYR A 185 4.96 -8.02 16.41
CA TYR A 185 5.38 -8.19 17.79
C TYR A 185 5.21 -9.62 18.27
N ASP A 186 5.92 -9.95 19.33
CA ASP A 186 5.77 -11.21 20.07
C ASP A 186 4.83 -11.01 21.25
N GLY A 187 3.96 -11.99 21.51
CA GLY A 187 3.01 -11.98 22.61
C GLY A 187 2.42 -13.37 22.85
N ALA A 188 1.82 -13.60 23.99
CA ALA A 188 1.13 -14.86 24.28
C ALA A 188 -0.15 -15.01 23.45
N THR A 189 -0.82 -13.90 23.16
CA THR A 189 -2.00 -13.82 22.28
C THR A 189 -1.93 -12.55 21.41
N PRO A 190 -2.72 -12.47 20.33
CA PRO A 190 -2.83 -11.24 19.53
C PRO A 190 -3.33 -10.01 20.30
N ALA A 191 -3.93 -10.20 21.47
CA ALA A 191 -4.40 -9.10 22.31
C ALA A 191 -3.30 -8.50 23.21
N ASP A 192 -2.16 -9.20 23.35
CA ASP A 192 -1.05 -8.77 24.22
C ASP A 192 -0.10 -7.86 23.44
N VAL A 193 -0.61 -6.76 22.91
CA VAL A 193 0.18 -5.76 22.19
C VAL A 193 1.07 -5.01 23.20
N PRO A 194 2.41 -5.00 23.05
CA PRO A 194 3.32 -4.27 23.94
C PRO A 194 3.04 -2.76 23.93
N ASP A 195 3.24 -2.11 25.10
CA ASP A 195 3.04 -0.65 25.22
C ASP A 195 3.89 0.14 24.24
N GLU A 196 5.12 -0.30 23.97
CA GLU A 196 6.02 0.33 22.98
C GLU A 196 5.46 0.30 21.54
N VAL A 197 4.67 -0.73 21.19
CA VAL A 197 3.99 -0.83 19.90
C VAL A 197 2.82 0.15 19.83
N TRP A 198 2.03 0.25 20.91
CA TRP A 198 0.96 1.24 21.03
C TRP A 198 1.48 2.68 20.98
N ASP A 199 2.59 2.95 21.68
CA ASP A 199 3.24 4.26 21.63
C ASP A 199 3.71 4.62 20.23
N ALA A 200 4.29 3.64 19.50
CA ALA A 200 4.74 3.83 18.14
C ALA A 200 3.56 4.04 17.16
N ALA A 201 2.46 3.31 17.33
CA ALA A 201 1.22 3.54 16.56
C ALA A 201 0.68 4.95 16.83
N GLY A 202 0.68 5.40 18.08
CA GLY A 202 0.34 6.76 18.46
C GLY A 202 1.25 7.83 17.83
N ASP A 203 2.54 7.55 17.64
CA ASP A 203 3.48 8.44 16.94
C ASP A 203 3.11 8.55 15.44
N VAL A 204 2.74 7.43 14.81
CA VAL A 204 2.26 7.40 13.42
C VAL A 204 1.00 8.25 13.25
N PHE A 205 0.02 8.14 14.15
CA PHE A 205 -1.19 8.94 14.14
C PHE A 205 -0.90 10.44 14.29
N ARG A 206 -0.04 10.81 15.26
CA ARG A 206 0.35 12.22 15.48
C ARG A 206 1.03 12.82 14.26
N GLU A 207 1.91 12.05 13.61
CA GLU A 207 2.59 12.50 12.41
C GLU A 207 1.61 12.65 11.23
N ALA A 208 0.69 11.69 11.04
CA ALA A 208 -0.33 11.79 9.99
C ALA A 208 -1.14 13.08 10.13
N LEU A 209 -1.63 13.39 11.33
CA LEU A 209 -2.35 14.63 11.61
C LEU A 209 -1.48 15.88 11.39
N ARG A 210 -0.21 15.84 11.82
CA ARG A 210 0.72 16.97 11.69
C ARG A 210 0.96 17.38 10.23
N ILE A 211 0.92 16.39 9.32
CA ILE A 211 1.15 16.65 7.89
C ILE A 211 -0.15 16.83 7.08
N GLY A 212 -1.29 16.96 7.78
CA GLY A 212 -2.60 17.24 7.19
C GLY A 212 -3.39 16.02 6.74
N GLY A 213 -3.10 14.87 7.35
CA GLY A 213 -3.79 13.61 7.16
C GLY A 213 -4.89 13.34 8.19
N THR A 214 -5.32 12.09 8.26
CA THR A 214 -6.36 11.56 9.16
C THR A 214 -5.88 10.32 9.91
N LEU A 215 -6.52 10.02 11.04
CA LEU A 215 -6.23 8.84 11.88
C LEU A 215 -6.61 7.52 11.21
N THR A 216 -7.54 7.57 10.29
CA THR A 216 -8.01 6.41 9.53
C THR A 216 -8.29 6.80 8.09
N GLY A 217 -7.98 5.89 7.15
CA GLY A 217 -8.37 6.01 5.75
C GLY A 217 -9.69 5.29 5.47
N GLU A 218 -9.80 4.02 5.91
CA GLU A 218 -10.93 3.16 5.57
C GLU A 218 -11.43 2.26 6.70
N HIS A 219 -10.60 1.90 7.69
CA HIS A 219 -11.00 0.97 8.77
C HIS A 219 -11.93 1.63 9.78
N GLY A 220 -11.70 2.88 10.11
CA GLY A 220 -12.37 3.61 11.18
C GLY A 220 -11.58 3.65 12.48
N VAL A 221 -12.10 4.38 13.46
CA VAL A 221 -11.58 4.52 14.84
C VAL A 221 -12.71 4.53 15.85
#